data_219581611ae34a0e8eaf527b386e799e
#
_entry.id   219581611ae34a0e8eaf527b386e799e
#
_cell.length_a   1.000
_cell.length_b   1.000
_cell.length_c   1.000
_cell.angle_alpha   90.00
_cell.angle_beta   90.00
_cell.angle_gamma   90.00
#
_symmetry.space_group_name_H-M   'P 1'
#
loop_
_entity.id
_entity.type
_entity.pdbx_description
1 polymer ?
#
loop_
_entity_poly.entity_id
_entity_poly.type
_entity_poly.pdbx_seq_one_letter_code
_entity_poly.pdbx_strand_id
1 'polypeptide(L)'
;MKIQGQENAYKEVIKTAVGGTAGVIHAVDSAVTDCQPNDNVEALRVFMLDKKVECRPVWKPMHKQPVYAGAPVYTNGVEEALFKVGFCLPAGPWVTDDDVRYIVDSIKEAIVKA
;
A
#
# COMPACT_ATOMS: atom_id res chain seq x y z
N MET A 1 -20.24 -7.46 -11.63
CA MET A 1 -19.10 -7.50 -10.73
C MET A 1 -18.68 -6.08 -10.36
N LYS A 2 -18.44 -5.79 -9.10
CA LYS A 2 -18.32 -4.43 -8.60
C LYS A 2 -16.86 -3.95 -8.43
N ILE A 3 -15.98 -4.40 -9.31
CA ILE A 3 -14.55 -4.08 -9.26
C ILE A 3 -14.31 -2.57 -9.36
N GLN A 4 -15.05 -1.87 -10.23
CA GLN A 4 -14.87 -0.43 -10.43
C GLN A 4 -15.21 0.38 -9.17
N GLY A 5 -16.28 0.01 -8.47
CA GLY A 5 -16.65 0.66 -7.21
C GLY A 5 -15.62 0.43 -6.10
N GLN A 6 -15.11 -0.78 -5.97
CA GLN A 6 -14.06 -1.12 -5.03
C GLN A 6 -12.77 -0.36 -5.33
N GLU A 7 -12.36 -0.31 -6.59
CA GLU A 7 -11.18 0.43 -7.01
C GLU A 7 -11.25 1.91 -6.64
N ASN A 8 -12.38 2.56 -6.89
CA ASN A 8 -12.54 3.97 -6.56
C ASN A 8 -12.51 4.22 -5.05
N ALA A 9 -13.14 3.35 -4.26
CA ALA A 9 -13.10 3.44 -2.81
C ALA A 9 -11.67 3.33 -2.28
N TYR A 10 -10.89 2.39 -2.79
CA TYR A 10 -9.49 2.21 -2.39
C TYR A 10 -8.60 3.37 -2.83
N LYS A 11 -8.80 3.92 -4.02
CA LYS A 11 -8.06 5.11 -4.49
C LYS A 11 -8.23 6.29 -3.55
N GLU A 12 -9.44 6.55 -3.09
CA GLU A 12 -9.71 7.63 -2.14
C GLU A 12 -8.99 7.41 -0.81
N VAL A 13 -9.03 6.18 -0.30
CA VAL A 13 -8.35 5.83 0.95
C VAL A 13 -6.84 5.95 0.81
N ILE A 14 -6.26 5.44 -0.26
CA ILE A 14 -4.81 5.52 -0.48
C ILE A 14 -4.35 6.98 -0.56
N LYS A 15 -5.07 7.83 -1.27
CA LYS A 15 -4.78 9.26 -1.29
C LYS A 15 -4.73 9.88 0.10
N THR A 16 -5.71 9.53 0.93
CA THR A 16 -5.78 10.04 2.30
C THR A 16 -4.65 9.48 3.17
N ALA A 17 -4.39 8.18 3.06
CA ALA A 17 -3.41 7.50 3.89
C ALA A 17 -1.97 7.96 3.65
N VAL A 18 -1.60 8.25 2.38
CA VAL A 18 -0.23 8.64 2.03
C VAL A 18 -0.05 10.16 1.92
N GLY A 19 -1.07 10.95 2.28
CA GLY A 19 -1.00 12.40 2.14
C GLY A 19 -1.06 12.88 0.69
N GLY A 20 -1.64 12.08 -0.20
CA GLY A 20 -1.76 12.42 -1.62
C GLY A 20 -0.43 12.29 -2.37
N THR A 21 -0.32 13.05 -3.45
CA THR A 21 0.86 13.02 -4.33
C THR A 21 2.14 13.44 -3.61
N ALA A 22 2.06 14.38 -2.69
CA ALA A 22 3.21 14.87 -1.93
C ALA A 22 3.85 13.76 -1.08
N GLY A 23 3.04 12.90 -0.45
CA GLY A 23 3.55 11.76 0.31
C GLY A 23 4.32 10.77 -0.55
N VAL A 24 3.85 10.50 -1.76
CA VAL A 24 4.52 9.62 -2.72
C VAL A 24 5.85 10.23 -3.16
N ILE A 25 5.89 11.53 -3.47
CA ILE A 25 7.11 12.22 -3.87
C ILE A 25 8.16 12.16 -2.75
N HIS A 26 7.77 12.41 -1.52
CA HIS A 26 8.68 12.28 -0.37
C HIS A 26 9.24 10.88 -0.23
N ALA A 27 8.43 9.86 -0.47
CA ALA A 27 8.91 8.48 -0.43
C ALA A 27 9.95 8.19 -1.51
N VAL A 28 9.85 8.82 -2.68
CA VAL A 28 10.86 8.72 -3.74
C VAL A 28 12.16 9.38 -3.31
N ASP A 29 12.09 10.60 -2.77
CA ASP A 29 13.27 11.37 -2.36
C ASP A 29 14.02 10.71 -1.20
N SER A 30 13.29 10.06 -0.31
CA SER A 30 13.88 9.32 0.78
C SER A 30 14.17 7.85 0.43
N ALA A 31 14.18 7.52 -0.86
CA ALA A 31 14.49 6.20 -1.38
C ALA A 31 15.94 5.82 -1.11
N VAL A 32 16.23 5.67 0.12
CA VAL A 32 17.50 5.24 0.63
C VAL A 32 17.67 3.74 0.41
N THR A 33 18.85 3.33 0.45
CA THR A 33 19.49 2.05 0.28
C THR A 33 18.76 0.82 0.81
N ASP A 34 17.81 0.96 1.71
CA ASP A 34 17.03 -0.16 2.24
C ASP A 34 15.59 -0.13 1.69
N CYS A 35 15.34 -0.99 0.71
CA CYS A 35 14.03 -1.08 0.07
C CYS A 35 13.05 -1.86 0.95
N GLN A 36 12.48 -1.18 1.92
CA GLN A 36 11.45 -1.73 2.81
C GLN A 36 10.19 -0.84 2.80
N PRO A 37 9.01 -1.38 3.12
CA PRO A 37 7.84 -0.56 3.39
C PRO A 37 8.15 0.43 4.52
N ASN A 38 7.56 1.62 4.46
CA ASN A 38 7.75 2.59 5.54
C ASN A 38 6.97 2.20 6.81
N ASP A 39 7.31 2.85 7.92
CA ASP A 39 6.71 2.54 9.22
C ASP A 39 5.19 2.75 9.24
N ASN A 40 4.68 3.70 8.48
CA ASN A 40 3.24 3.97 8.39
C ASN A 40 2.48 2.81 7.73
N VAL A 41 3.06 2.20 6.71
CA VAL A 41 2.48 1.02 6.06
C VAL A 41 2.43 -0.15 7.04
N GLU A 42 3.49 -0.37 7.80
CA GLU A 42 3.52 -1.44 8.77
C GLU A 42 2.55 -1.20 9.92
N ALA A 43 2.48 0.02 10.44
CA ALA A 43 1.52 0.38 11.49
C ALA A 43 0.08 0.18 11.03
N LEU A 44 -0.24 0.58 9.79
CA LEU A 44 -1.55 0.37 9.21
C LEU A 44 -1.85 -1.12 9.03
N ARG A 45 -0.88 -1.89 8.56
CA ARG A 45 -1.03 -3.34 8.38
C ARG A 45 -1.39 -4.02 9.71
N VAL A 46 -0.67 -3.70 10.79
CA VAL A 46 -0.91 -4.25 12.12
C VAL A 46 -2.30 -3.85 12.63
N PHE A 47 -2.67 -2.60 12.47
CA PHE A 47 -4.01 -2.11 12.86
C PHE A 47 -5.12 -2.85 12.12
N MET A 48 -4.97 -3.03 10.80
CA MET A 48 -5.96 -3.72 9.99
C MET A 48 -6.05 -5.21 10.36
N LEU A 49 -4.93 -5.84 10.69
CA LEU A 49 -4.93 -7.22 11.14
C LEU A 49 -5.72 -7.38 12.45
N ASP A 50 -5.61 -6.43 13.35
CA ASP A 50 -6.39 -6.40 14.59
C ASP A 50 -7.90 -6.28 14.31
N LYS A 51 -8.25 -5.57 13.24
CA LYS A 51 -9.63 -5.48 12.72
C LYS A 51 -10.06 -6.71 11.91
N LYS A 52 -9.22 -7.76 11.85
CA LYS A 52 -9.47 -8.98 11.07
C LYS A 52 -9.49 -8.75 9.55
N VAL A 53 -8.77 -7.75 9.09
CA VAL A 53 -8.55 -7.47 7.66
C VAL A 53 -7.10 -7.74 7.33
N GLU A 54 -6.84 -8.72 6.49
CA GLU A 54 -5.48 -9.04 6.06
C GLU A 54 -5.05 -8.07 4.96
N CYS A 55 -4.07 -7.24 5.27
CA CYS A 55 -3.40 -6.37 4.31
C CYS A 55 -1.94 -6.80 4.20
N ARG A 56 -1.36 -6.62 3.03
CA ARG A 56 0.04 -6.95 2.79
C ARG A 56 0.73 -5.79 2.06
N PRO A 57 2.04 -5.60 2.26
CA PRO A 57 2.79 -4.69 1.41
C PRO A 57 2.66 -5.12 -0.06
N VAL A 58 2.82 -4.19 -0.98
CA VAL A 58 2.96 -4.54 -2.40
C VAL A 58 4.26 -5.33 -2.61
N TRP A 59 4.42 -5.95 -3.78
CA TRP A 59 5.58 -6.78 -4.05
C TRP A 59 6.86 -5.95 -4.08
N LYS A 60 7.89 -6.48 -3.44
CA LYS A 60 9.23 -5.91 -3.51
C LYS A 60 9.72 -5.93 -4.95
N PRO A 61 10.27 -4.80 -5.47
CA PRO A 61 10.79 -4.76 -6.83
C PRO A 61 11.79 -5.90 -7.10
N MET A 62 11.72 -6.48 -8.28
CA MET A 62 12.52 -7.67 -8.63
C MET A 62 14.03 -7.41 -8.49
N HIS A 63 14.50 -6.25 -8.93
CA HIS A 63 15.91 -5.88 -8.86
C HIS A 63 16.42 -5.65 -7.42
N LYS A 64 15.52 -5.53 -6.45
CA LYS A 64 15.87 -5.42 -5.03
C LYS A 64 15.85 -6.76 -4.29
N GLN A 65 15.48 -7.82 -4.97
CA GLN A 65 15.53 -9.16 -4.39
C GLN A 65 16.95 -9.75 -4.53
N PRO A 66 17.48 -10.37 -3.47
CA PRO A 66 18.88 -10.83 -3.48
C PRO A 66 19.24 -11.74 -4.65
N VAL A 67 18.31 -12.57 -5.11
CA VAL A 67 18.53 -13.49 -6.23
C VAL A 67 18.82 -12.77 -7.55
N TYR A 68 18.40 -11.52 -7.67
CA TYR A 68 18.61 -10.71 -8.89
C TYR A 68 19.64 -9.61 -8.68
N ALA A 69 20.37 -9.62 -7.58
CA ALA A 69 21.49 -8.70 -7.37
C ALA A 69 22.50 -8.82 -8.50
N GLY A 70 22.82 -7.69 -9.14
CA GLY A 70 23.74 -7.69 -10.28
C GLY A 70 23.11 -7.99 -11.64
N ALA A 71 21.84 -8.36 -11.71
CA ALA A 71 21.14 -8.49 -12.98
C ALA A 71 20.89 -7.12 -13.63
N PRO A 72 20.84 -7.02 -14.97
CA PRO A 72 20.49 -5.77 -15.63
C PRO A 72 19.11 -5.26 -15.19
N VAL A 73 18.99 -3.96 -14.97
CA VAL A 73 17.73 -3.34 -14.58
C VAL A 73 17.54 -2.03 -15.34
N TYR A 74 16.30 -1.80 -15.74
CA TYR A 74 15.85 -0.53 -16.34
C TYR A 74 14.74 0.02 -15.45
N THR A 75 15.02 1.06 -14.69
CA THR A 75 14.09 1.63 -13.74
C THR A 75 14.21 3.14 -13.65
N ASN A 76 13.11 3.81 -13.30
CA ASN A 76 13.07 5.23 -12.95
C ASN A 76 12.76 5.46 -11.46
N GLY A 77 12.73 4.39 -10.65
CA GLY A 77 12.49 4.45 -9.21
C GLY A 77 11.01 4.44 -8.78
N VAL A 78 10.07 4.43 -9.71
CA VAL A 78 8.63 4.47 -9.37
C VAL A 78 8.22 3.20 -8.61
N GLU A 79 8.72 2.05 -9.00
CA GLU A 79 8.42 0.79 -8.35
C GLU A 79 8.90 0.74 -6.90
N GLU A 80 10.04 1.32 -6.61
CA GLU A 80 10.55 1.42 -5.23
C GLU A 80 9.71 2.37 -4.38
N ALA A 81 9.31 3.50 -4.97
CA ALA A 81 8.43 4.45 -4.30
C ALA A 81 7.08 3.82 -3.96
N LEU A 82 6.49 3.09 -4.91
CA LEU A 82 5.22 2.38 -4.68
C LEU A 82 5.35 1.31 -3.60
N PHE A 83 6.46 0.58 -3.58
CA PHE A 83 6.71 -0.44 -2.56
C PHE A 83 6.79 0.18 -1.16
N LYS A 84 7.36 1.37 -1.03
CA LYS A 84 7.49 2.04 0.26
C LYS A 84 6.17 2.47 0.87
N VAL A 85 5.20 2.87 0.06
CA VAL A 85 3.95 3.48 0.54
C VAL A 85 2.71 2.66 0.21
N GLY A 86 2.82 1.65 -0.63
CA GLY A 86 1.69 0.86 -1.10
C GLY A 86 1.41 -0.35 -0.24
N PHE A 87 0.17 -0.79 -0.26
CA PHE A 87 -0.23 -2.06 0.35
C PHE A 87 -1.43 -2.63 -0.40
N CYS A 88 -1.62 -3.94 -0.26
CA CYS A 88 -2.69 -4.68 -0.90
C CYS A 88 -3.85 -4.89 0.06
N LEU A 89 -5.06 -4.72 -0.46
CA LEU A 89 -6.31 -4.92 0.26
C LEU A 89 -7.06 -6.14 -0.32
N PRO A 90 -7.93 -6.78 0.47
CA PRO A 90 -8.77 -7.86 -0.04
C PRO A 90 -9.61 -7.38 -1.24
N ALA A 91 -9.57 -8.09 -2.35
CA ALA A 91 -10.25 -7.70 -3.58
C ALA A 91 -10.78 -8.90 -4.39
N GLY A 92 -10.97 -10.03 -3.75
CA GLY A 92 -11.52 -11.22 -4.40
C GLY A 92 -12.99 -11.06 -4.78
N PRO A 93 -13.51 -11.95 -5.63
CA PRO A 93 -14.90 -11.87 -6.10
C PRO A 93 -15.94 -12.05 -4.99
N TRP A 94 -15.54 -12.57 -3.85
CA TRP A 94 -16.39 -12.74 -2.67
C TRP A 94 -16.52 -11.47 -1.81
N VAL A 95 -15.71 -10.44 -2.05
CA VAL A 95 -15.75 -9.19 -1.29
C VAL A 95 -17.00 -8.41 -1.68
N THR A 96 -17.86 -8.13 -0.69
CA THR A 96 -19.10 -7.39 -0.87
C THR A 96 -18.89 -5.88 -0.71
N ASP A 97 -19.90 -5.09 -1.06
CA ASP A 97 -19.88 -3.64 -0.83
C ASP A 97 -19.79 -3.31 0.67
N ASP A 98 -20.42 -4.11 1.51
CA ASP A 98 -20.35 -3.93 2.97
C ASP A 98 -18.95 -4.24 3.48
N ASP A 99 -18.29 -5.25 2.94
CA ASP A 99 -16.89 -5.55 3.26
C ASP A 99 -15.99 -4.38 2.87
N VAL A 100 -16.19 -3.80 1.70
CA VAL A 100 -15.43 -2.61 1.26
C VAL A 100 -15.65 -1.45 2.21
N ARG A 101 -16.88 -1.17 2.62
CA ARG A 101 -17.16 -0.12 3.60
C ARG A 101 -16.45 -0.36 4.91
N TYR A 102 -16.51 -1.58 5.43
CA TYR A 102 -15.83 -1.95 6.65
C TYR A 102 -14.31 -1.73 6.56
N ILE A 103 -13.70 -2.15 5.46
CA ILE A 103 -12.26 -1.98 5.22
C ILE A 103 -11.90 -0.49 5.14
N VAL A 104 -12.67 0.29 4.37
CA VAL A 104 -12.45 1.72 4.21
C VAL A 104 -12.60 2.46 5.54
N ASP A 105 -13.63 2.16 6.29
CA ASP A 105 -13.88 2.79 7.59
C ASP A 105 -12.78 2.43 8.60
N SER A 106 -12.31 1.21 8.57
CA SER A 106 -11.20 0.76 9.41
C SER A 106 -9.90 1.52 9.10
N ILE A 107 -9.60 1.73 7.83
CA ILE A 107 -8.43 2.52 7.41
C ILE A 107 -8.58 3.99 7.84
N LYS A 108 -9.76 4.58 7.67
CA LYS A 108 -10.02 5.95 8.12
C LYS A 108 -9.86 6.09 9.63
N GLU A 109 -10.32 5.12 10.38
CA GLU A 109 -10.12 5.07 11.84
C GLU A 109 -8.63 5.03 12.20
N ALA A 110 -7.84 4.21 11.52
CA ALA A 110 -6.40 4.13 11.73
C ALA A 110 -5.71 5.49 11.49
N ILE A 111 -6.09 6.20 10.44
CA ILE A 111 -5.52 7.50 10.10
C ILE A 111 -5.86 8.55 11.16
N VAL A 112 -7.07 8.56 11.66
CA VAL A 112 -7.51 9.52 12.68
C VAL A 112 -6.80 9.28 14.01
N LYS A 113 -6.48 8.03 14.35
CA LYS A 113 -5.78 7.68 15.59
C LYS A 113 -4.26 7.86 15.52
N ALA A 114 -3.72 8.03 14.35
CA ALA A 114 -2.26 8.15 14.18
C ALA A 114 -1.74 9.57 14.58
#